data_213081d4ea86b5e644bca525db30e48d
#
_entry.id   213081d4ea86b5e644bca525db30e48d
#
_cell.length_a   1.000
_cell.length_b   1.000
_cell.length_c   1.000
_cell.angle_alpha   90.00
_cell.angle_beta   90.00
_cell.angle_gamma   90.00
#
_symmetry.space_group_name_H-M   'P 1'
#
loop_
_entity.id
_entity.type
_entity.pdbx_description
1 polymer ?
#
loop_
_entity_poly.entity_id
_entity_poly.type
_entity_poly.pdbx_seq_one_letter_code
_entity_poly.pdbx_strand_id
1 'polypeptide(L)'
;MKTSLLLITLAIALPSAAFAQSPRLPDGVRALRDLAYVDGGHERQKLDLYLPEKTSTPLPLIIWVHGGGWQNGSKDRCPPLRGGYLERGYAVASLGYRLSQHAVFPAQIEDCKAAIRWLRAHAMEYGLDPQRFGVWGSSAGGHLVALIGTSGDVKPFDVGANLDQSSRVQAVCDFYGPTDFTVFVSTPGYESHATAGSPEAKLIGGAVSENTDKAARANSITYVSADDPPFLIMHGDKDPTVPINQSVLLFEALKKAGVSAHLHTIHGAGHGGPGFAGRHIDEMVSTFFDQRLKEKSTGSEAAKTESTADPAALARDPRANAPAPGARRGIPWEAVLAHDDKNHDGKVSRDEFSGPPELFERLDRNHDGFITRDEHEAAQPPAAR
;
A
#
# COMPACT_ATOMS: atom_id res chain seq x y z
N MET A 1 32.49 5.90 77.12
CA MET A 1 32.12 5.18 75.88
C MET A 1 31.28 6.13 74.99
N LYS A 2 31.85 6.64 73.89
CA LYS A 2 31.18 7.55 73.00
C LYS A 2 30.79 6.73 71.74
N THR A 3 29.49 6.52 71.51
CA THR A 3 28.93 5.78 70.38
C THR A 3 28.70 6.79 69.21
N SER A 4 29.50 6.68 68.18
CA SER A 4 29.32 7.47 66.94
C SER A 4 28.30 6.79 66.07
N LEU A 5 27.21 7.50 65.73
CA LEU A 5 26.17 7.05 64.86
C LEU A 5 26.58 7.45 63.44
N LEU A 6 26.79 6.46 62.52
CA LEU A 6 27.15 6.66 61.14
C LEU A 6 25.85 6.77 60.32
N LEU A 7 25.51 7.95 59.80
CA LEU A 7 24.40 8.14 58.86
C LEU A 7 24.86 7.72 57.49
N ILE A 8 24.28 6.64 56.95
CA ILE A 8 24.46 6.23 55.56
C ILE A 8 23.35 6.90 54.73
N THR A 9 23.71 7.91 53.94
CA THR A 9 22.81 8.52 52.95
C THR A 9 22.75 7.63 51.72
N LEU A 10 21.61 6.98 51.49
CA LEU A 10 21.31 6.19 50.31
C LEU A 10 20.90 7.16 49.18
N ALA A 11 21.77 7.40 48.21
CA ALA A 11 21.46 8.16 46.99
C ALA A 11 20.64 7.27 46.07
N ILE A 12 19.34 7.52 45.94
CA ILE A 12 18.45 6.89 44.95
C ILE A 12 18.73 7.57 43.60
N ALA A 13 19.48 6.89 42.76
CA ALA A 13 19.61 7.29 41.33
C ALA A 13 18.30 6.98 40.62
N LEU A 14 17.53 8.01 40.28
CA LEU A 14 16.39 7.90 39.37
C LEU A 14 16.90 7.58 37.98
N PRO A 15 16.37 6.55 37.31
CA PRO A 15 16.73 6.31 35.91
C PRO A 15 16.25 7.50 35.06
N SER A 16 17.19 8.19 34.40
CA SER A 16 16.88 9.16 33.37
C SER A 16 16.11 8.43 32.27
N ALA A 17 14.84 8.76 32.12
CA ALA A 17 14.05 8.34 30.95
C ALA A 17 14.77 8.86 29.69
N ALA A 18 15.40 7.96 28.95
CA ALA A 18 15.95 8.27 27.65
C ALA A 18 14.75 8.65 26.75
N PHE A 19 14.52 9.92 26.58
CA PHE A 19 13.64 10.41 25.52
C PHE A 19 14.19 9.89 24.20
N ALA A 20 13.47 8.99 23.56
CA ALA A 20 13.81 8.54 22.22
C ALA A 20 13.87 9.78 21.33
N GLN A 21 15.07 10.18 20.94
CA GLN A 21 15.26 11.31 20.04
C GLN A 21 14.50 11.02 18.75
N SER A 22 13.62 11.94 18.37
CA SER A 22 12.99 11.90 17.05
C SER A 22 14.08 11.76 15.97
N PRO A 23 13.90 10.90 14.97
CA PRO A 23 14.90 10.74 13.92
C PRO A 23 15.29 12.12 13.38
N ARG A 24 16.61 12.38 13.29
CA ARG A 24 17.11 13.61 12.68
C ARG A 24 16.63 13.64 11.24
N LEU A 25 15.92 14.71 10.89
CA LEU A 25 15.47 14.93 9.52
C LEU A 25 16.69 15.17 8.61
N PRO A 26 16.62 14.78 7.33
CA PRO A 26 17.61 15.19 6.35
C PRO A 26 17.76 16.72 6.29
N ASP A 27 18.95 17.20 5.93
CA ASP A 27 19.16 18.62 5.72
C ASP A 27 18.31 19.10 4.54
N GLY A 28 17.78 20.33 4.59
CA GLY A 28 16.91 20.89 3.54
C GLY A 28 15.46 20.41 3.60
N VAL A 29 15.01 19.89 4.75
CA VAL A 29 13.61 19.49 4.98
C VAL A 29 12.94 20.39 6.00
N ARG A 30 11.81 20.98 5.61
CA ARG A 30 10.88 21.69 6.50
C ARG A 30 9.84 20.71 7.05
N ALA A 31 9.76 20.57 8.36
CA ALA A 31 8.72 19.77 9.03
C ALA A 31 7.67 20.68 9.67
N LEU A 32 6.42 20.45 9.33
CA LEU A 32 5.24 21.04 9.95
C LEU A 32 4.57 19.94 10.76
N ARG A 33 4.65 20.03 12.08
CA ARG A 33 4.18 18.96 12.96
C ARG A 33 2.85 19.32 13.60
N ASP A 34 2.10 18.28 13.95
CA ASP A 34 0.85 18.39 14.70
C ASP A 34 -0.22 19.27 14.03
N LEU A 35 -0.25 19.30 12.70
CA LEU A 35 -1.28 19.98 11.92
C LEU A 35 -2.63 19.30 12.18
N ALA A 36 -3.55 20.01 12.83
CA ALA A 36 -4.90 19.50 13.08
C ALA A 36 -5.71 19.55 11.78
N TYR A 37 -6.21 18.42 11.32
CA TYR A 37 -7.09 18.34 10.14
C TYR A 37 -8.59 18.34 10.51
N VAL A 38 -8.89 18.32 11.81
CA VAL A 38 -10.22 18.55 12.38
C VAL A 38 -10.10 19.61 13.47
N ASP A 39 -10.74 20.74 13.29
CA ASP A 39 -10.75 21.84 14.28
C ASP A 39 -11.47 21.39 15.56
N GLY A 40 -10.79 21.56 16.70
CA GLY A 40 -11.33 21.12 18.00
C GLY A 40 -11.51 19.59 18.11
N GLY A 41 -10.94 18.84 17.20
CA GLY A 41 -11.03 17.38 17.13
C GLY A 41 -10.21 16.66 18.21
N HIS A 42 -10.16 15.34 18.11
CA HIS A 42 -9.37 14.50 18.99
C HIS A 42 -7.86 14.73 18.81
N GLU A 43 -7.06 14.56 19.87
CA GLU A 43 -5.60 14.76 19.85
C GLU A 43 -4.87 13.94 18.75
N ARG A 44 -5.44 12.84 18.31
CA ARG A 44 -4.91 11.99 17.24
C ARG A 44 -5.33 12.42 15.84
N GLN A 45 -6.28 13.34 15.70
CA GLN A 45 -6.71 13.90 14.41
C GLN A 45 -5.75 15.01 13.93
N LYS A 46 -4.46 14.62 13.87
CA LYS A 46 -3.35 15.48 13.46
C LYS A 46 -2.46 14.73 12.47
N LEU A 47 -1.77 15.47 11.64
CA LEU A 47 -0.76 14.95 10.74
C LEU A 47 0.56 15.73 10.87
N ASP A 48 1.66 15.13 10.45
CA ASP A 48 2.91 15.83 10.20
C ASP A 48 3.13 15.93 8.69
N LEU A 49 3.55 17.09 8.22
CA LEU A 49 3.85 17.34 6.81
C LEU A 49 5.33 17.72 6.66
N TYR A 50 6.03 17.01 5.77
CA TYR A 50 7.43 17.18 5.49
C TYR A 50 7.59 17.62 4.04
N LEU A 51 8.30 18.73 3.84
CA LEU A 51 8.45 19.39 2.56
C LEU A 51 9.93 19.65 2.28
N PRO A 52 10.43 19.47 1.05
CA PRO A 52 11.71 20.05 0.66
C PRO A 52 11.70 21.57 0.88
N GLU A 53 12.78 22.14 1.41
CA GLU A 53 12.87 23.60 1.64
C GLU A 53 12.75 24.41 0.36
N LYS A 54 13.20 23.86 -0.74
CA LYS A 54 13.18 24.52 -2.06
C LYS A 54 12.44 23.66 -3.07
N THR A 55 11.41 24.23 -3.64
CA THR A 55 10.69 23.65 -4.77
C THR A 55 10.28 24.76 -5.72
N SER A 56 10.34 24.49 -7.02
CA SER A 56 9.90 25.41 -8.08
C SER A 56 8.55 25.02 -8.69
N THR A 57 8.04 23.84 -8.35
CA THR A 57 6.78 23.29 -8.89
C THR A 57 5.97 22.66 -7.77
N PRO A 58 4.63 22.60 -7.88
CA PRO A 58 3.81 21.87 -6.93
C PRO A 58 4.25 20.40 -6.81
N LEU A 59 4.34 19.90 -5.58
CA LEU A 59 4.88 18.60 -5.24
C LEU A 59 3.79 17.51 -5.25
N PRO A 60 4.06 16.32 -5.81
CA PRO A 60 3.26 15.14 -5.51
C PRO A 60 3.42 14.77 -4.04
N LEU A 61 2.38 14.21 -3.44
CA LEU A 61 2.31 13.89 -2.02
C LEU A 61 2.19 12.39 -1.79
N ILE A 62 3.02 11.83 -0.90
CA ILE A 62 2.86 10.49 -0.34
C ILE A 62 2.33 10.62 1.09
N ILE A 63 1.20 10.01 1.38
CA ILE A 63 0.56 10.01 2.69
C ILE A 63 0.79 8.66 3.35
N TRP A 64 1.54 8.63 4.44
CA TRP A 64 1.77 7.44 5.23
C TRP A 64 0.68 7.24 6.29
N VAL A 65 0.13 6.02 6.36
CA VAL A 65 -0.84 5.60 7.38
C VAL A 65 -0.24 4.46 8.19
N HIS A 66 -0.04 4.69 9.48
CA HIS A 66 0.64 3.74 10.36
C HIS A 66 -0.22 2.50 10.67
N GLY A 67 0.46 1.36 10.94
CA GLY A 67 -0.16 0.16 11.48
C GLY A 67 -0.34 0.18 12.99
N GLY A 68 -0.50 -1.00 13.59
CA GLY A 68 -0.62 -1.19 15.03
C GLY A 68 -1.99 -1.75 15.48
N GLY A 69 -2.64 -2.55 14.62
CA GLY A 69 -3.92 -3.21 14.94
C GLY A 69 -5.03 -2.24 15.30
N TRP A 70 -4.99 -1.03 14.74
CA TRP A 70 -5.92 0.08 15.07
C TRP A 70 -5.97 0.46 16.56
N GLN A 71 -5.10 -0.10 17.40
CA GLN A 71 -5.02 0.13 18.85
C GLN A 71 -3.75 0.88 19.26
N ASN A 72 -2.72 0.83 18.44
CA ASN A 72 -1.38 1.37 18.72
C ASN A 72 -0.83 2.10 17.47
N GLY A 73 0.39 2.59 17.60
CA GLY A 73 1.07 3.32 16.54
C GLY A 73 0.81 4.81 16.59
N SER A 74 1.58 5.54 15.81
CA SER A 74 1.45 6.99 15.70
C SER A 74 2.09 7.50 14.40
N LYS A 75 1.76 8.75 14.03
CA LYS A 75 2.37 9.48 12.92
C LYS A 75 3.88 9.73 13.07
N ASP A 76 4.45 9.52 14.26
CA ASP A 76 5.88 9.73 14.53
C ASP A 76 6.77 8.69 13.84
N ARG A 77 6.21 7.53 13.44
CA ARG A 77 6.88 6.52 12.63
C ARG A 77 6.46 6.64 11.19
N CYS A 78 7.30 7.26 10.38
CA CYS A 78 7.04 7.52 8.95
C CYS A 78 8.16 6.92 8.08
N PRO A 79 8.06 5.64 7.65
CA PRO A 79 9.06 4.98 6.80
C PRO A 79 9.40 5.73 5.51
N PRO A 80 8.47 6.40 4.80
CA PRO A 80 8.79 7.18 3.61
C PRO A 80 9.88 8.24 3.82
N LEU A 81 10.03 8.78 5.03
CA LEU A 81 11.12 9.73 5.33
C LEU A 81 12.52 9.11 5.25
N ARG A 82 12.63 7.79 5.41
CA ARG A 82 13.90 7.06 5.31
C ARG A 82 14.15 6.55 3.89
N GLY A 83 13.12 6.49 3.07
CA GLY A 83 13.19 6.00 1.69
C GLY A 83 13.63 7.05 0.66
N GLY A 84 14.04 8.25 1.09
CA GLY A 84 14.55 9.28 0.18
C GLY A 84 13.49 9.94 -0.70
N TYR A 85 12.21 9.89 -0.31
CA TYR A 85 11.13 10.44 -1.14
C TYR A 85 11.16 11.97 -1.22
N LEU A 86 11.63 12.65 -0.17
CA LEU A 86 11.80 14.11 -0.18
C LEU A 86 12.87 14.54 -1.20
N GLU A 87 14.01 13.83 -1.23
CA GLU A 87 15.10 14.05 -2.20
C GLU A 87 14.67 13.73 -3.63
N ARG A 88 13.70 12.84 -3.79
CA ARG A 88 13.05 12.52 -5.07
C ARG A 88 12.01 13.56 -5.49
N GLY A 89 11.79 14.63 -4.71
CA GLY A 89 10.84 15.71 -5.04
C GLY A 89 9.39 15.37 -4.71
N TYR A 90 9.15 14.56 -3.69
CA TYR A 90 7.84 14.38 -3.07
C TYR A 90 7.71 15.26 -1.83
N ALA A 91 6.47 15.64 -1.50
CA ALA A 91 6.09 15.91 -0.13
C ALA A 91 5.70 14.60 0.56
N VAL A 92 5.85 14.53 1.88
CA VAL A 92 5.44 13.36 2.68
C VAL A 92 4.56 13.84 3.82
N ALA A 93 3.38 13.26 3.98
CA ALA A 93 2.53 13.43 5.16
C ALA A 93 2.51 12.14 5.98
N SER A 94 2.56 12.25 7.30
CA SER A 94 2.37 11.14 8.22
C SER A 94 1.11 11.37 9.03
N LEU A 95 0.17 10.43 8.94
CA LEU A 95 -1.20 10.60 9.41
C LEU A 95 -1.43 9.90 10.76
N GLY A 96 -1.96 10.64 11.74
CA GLY A 96 -2.59 10.09 12.93
C GLY A 96 -4.09 9.92 12.70
N TYR A 97 -4.70 8.95 13.37
CA TYR A 97 -6.15 8.69 13.34
C TYR A 97 -6.61 8.15 14.70
N ARG A 98 -7.91 8.29 15.01
CA ARG A 98 -8.50 7.75 16.25
C ARG A 98 -8.36 6.23 16.29
N LEU A 99 -7.82 5.70 17.37
CA LEU A 99 -7.68 4.27 17.59
C LEU A 99 -9.01 3.68 18.09
N SER A 100 -9.14 2.36 18.05
CA SER A 100 -10.37 1.64 18.42
C SER A 100 -10.84 1.89 19.87
N GLN A 101 -9.92 2.22 20.80
CA GLN A 101 -10.27 2.64 22.16
C GLN A 101 -10.83 4.05 22.24
N HIS A 102 -10.68 4.88 21.20
CA HIS A 102 -11.23 6.24 21.15
C HIS A 102 -12.57 6.25 20.42
N ALA A 103 -12.70 5.46 19.34
CA ALA A 103 -13.92 5.27 18.57
C ALA A 103 -13.82 4.01 17.72
N VAL A 104 -14.93 3.29 17.56
CA VAL A 104 -15.03 2.13 16.67
C VAL A 104 -15.11 2.57 15.21
N PHE A 105 -14.93 1.62 14.28
CA PHE A 105 -15.17 1.82 12.87
C PHE A 105 -16.59 2.38 12.62
N PRO A 106 -16.77 3.39 11.76
CA PRO A 106 -15.86 3.87 10.70
C PRO A 106 -14.91 5.03 11.08
N ALA A 107 -14.74 5.38 12.35
CA ALA A 107 -14.00 6.57 12.76
C ALA A 107 -12.59 6.66 12.14
N GLN A 108 -11.91 5.53 11.93
CA GLN A 108 -10.56 5.47 11.38
C GLN A 108 -10.50 5.89 9.90
N ILE A 109 -11.43 5.38 9.09
CA ILE A 109 -11.51 5.75 7.67
C ILE A 109 -12.05 7.17 7.49
N GLU A 110 -12.97 7.62 8.32
CA GLU A 110 -13.46 9.00 8.35
C GLU A 110 -12.32 9.99 8.60
N ASP A 111 -11.45 9.68 9.57
CA ASP A 111 -10.27 10.49 9.91
C ASP A 111 -9.28 10.54 8.73
N CYS A 112 -8.98 9.39 8.11
CA CYS A 112 -8.09 9.32 6.95
C CYS A 112 -8.63 10.16 5.78
N LYS A 113 -9.91 10.01 5.45
CA LYS A 113 -10.54 10.79 4.37
C LYS A 113 -10.62 12.28 4.69
N ALA A 114 -10.89 12.65 5.94
CA ALA A 114 -10.87 14.05 6.38
C ALA A 114 -9.48 14.67 6.24
N ALA A 115 -8.42 13.95 6.61
CA ALA A 115 -7.04 14.41 6.46
C ALA A 115 -6.65 14.62 4.98
N ILE A 116 -7.06 13.71 4.07
CA ILE A 116 -6.81 13.86 2.63
C ILE A 116 -7.54 15.09 2.09
N ARG A 117 -8.79 15.32 2.47
CA ARG A 117 -9.53 16.50 2.06
C ARG A 117 -8.91 17.79 2.61
N TRP A 118 -8.46 17.77 3.87
CA TRP A 118 -7.75 18.88 4.46
C TRP A 118 -6.45 19.21 3.71
N LEU A 119 -5.62 18.22 3.43
CA LEU A 119 -4.39 18.38 2.64
C LEU A 119 -4.69 18.95 1.24
N ARG A 120 -5.78 18.54 0.62
CA ARG A 120 -6.19 19.02 -0.70
C ARG A 120 -6.68 20.46 -0.66
N ALA A 121 -7.45 20.83 0.36
CA ALA A 121 -7.90 22.21 0.58
C ALA A 121 -6.73 23.17 0.81
N HIS A 122 -5.67 22.72 1.47
CA HIS A 122 -4.47 23.50 1.78
C HIS A 122 -3.31 23.26 0.79
N ALA A 123 -3.57 22.60 -0.34
CA ALA A 123 -2.51 22.20 -1.28
C ALA A 123 -1.71 23.41 -1.79
N MET A 124 -2.37 24.51 -2.11
CA MET A 124 -1.72 25.74 -2.57
C MET A 124 -0.83 26.37 -1.48
N GLU A 125 -1.27 26.37 -0.23
CA GLU A 125 -0.54 26.91 0.91
C GLU A 125 0.80 26.16 1.13
N TYR A 126 0.78 24.85 0.95
CA TYR A 126 1.95 23.99 1.19
C TYR A 126 2.74 23.65 -0.08
N GLY A 127 2.35 24.20 -1.23
CA GLY A 127 3.03 23.92 -2.50
C GLY A 127 2.84 22.46 -2.98
N LEU A 128 1.69 21.86 -2.70
CA LEU A 128 1.32 20.52 -3.13
C LEU A 128 0.52 20.55 -4.44
N ASP A 129 0.63 19.48 -5.24
CA ASP A 129 -0.27 19.26 -6.36
C ASP A 129 -1.48 18.44 -5.91
N PRO A 130 -2.70 19.03 -5.84
CA PRO A 130 -3.88 18.34 -5.33
C PRO A 130 -4.35 17.16 -6.20
N GLN A 131 -3.81 17.01 -7.41
CA GLN A 131 -4.12 15.91 -8.33
C GLN A 131 -3.13 14.74 -8.24
N ARG A 132 -2.09 14.84 -7.39
CA ARG A 132 -1.01 13.85 -7.31
C ARG A 132 -0.77 13.39 -5.87
N PHE A 133 -1.81 12.80 -5.26
CA PHE A 133 -1.76 12.22 -3.92
C PHE A 133 -1.74 10.70 -4.00
N GLY A 134 -0.76 10.07 -3.35
CA GLY A 134 -0.70 8.64 -3.13
C GLY A 134 -0.73 8.30 -1.64
N VAL A 135 -1.22 7.11 -1.31
CA VAL A 135 -1.24 6.62 0.07
C VAL A 135 -0.39 5.36 0.20
N TRP A 136 0.26 5.21 1.35
CA TRP A 136 1.06 4.05 1.69
C TRP A 136 0.82 3.69 3.15
N GLY A 137 0.55 2.41 3.43
CA GLY A 137 0.30 1.95 4.78
C GLY A 137 0.75 0.50 5.00
N SER A 138 0.83 0.09 6.27
CA SER A 138 1.21 -1.28 6.63
C SER A 138 0.28 -1.85 7.69
N SER A 139 -0.05 -3.16 7.61
CA SER A 139 -0.91 -3.85 8.58
C SER A 139 -2.28 -3.14 8.70
N ALA A 140 -2.69 -2.72 9.89
CA ALA A 140 -3.88 -1.89 10.07
C ALA A 140 -3.88 -0.62 9.19
N GLY A 141 -2.71 -0.02 8.92
CA GLY A 141 -2.56 1.09 7.96
C GLY A 141 -2.71 0.62 6.52
N GLY A 142 -2.27 -0.60 6.17
CA GLY A 142 -2.52 -1.26 4.89
C GLY A 142 -4.01 -1.41 4.61
N HIS A 143 -4.77 -1.90 5.59
CA HIS A 143 -6.24 -1.95 5.54
C HIS A 143 -6.86 -0.57 5.28
N LEU A 144 -6.40 0.47 6.00
CA LEU A 144 -6.96 1.81 5.83
C LEU A 144 -6.63 2.42 4.47
N VAL A 145 -5.41 2.21 3.93
CA VAL A 145 -5.09 2.69 2.59
C VAL A 145 -5.84 1.92 1.50
N ALA A 146 -6.08 0.62 1.70
CA ALA A 146 -6.95 -0.14 0.82
C ALA A 146 -8.38 0.41 0.81
N LEU A 147 -8.95 0.70 2.00
CA LEU A 147 -10.25 1.37 2.12
C LEU A 147 -10.27 2.77 1.49
N ILE A 148 -9.22 3.60 1.67
CA ILE A 148 -9.12 4.90 1.00
C ILE A 148 -9.21 4.72 -0.51
N GLY A 149 -8.48 3.75 -1.06
CA GLY A 149 -8.47 3.48 -2.49
C GLY A 149 -9.82 3.03 -3.04
N THR A 150 -10.49 2.13 -2.35
CA THR A 150 -11.73 1.50 -2.84
C THR A 150 -13.01 2.25 -2.46
N SER A 151 -12.96 3.14 -1.46
CA SER A 151 -14.15 3.86 -0.98
C SER A 151 -14.25 5.32 -1.46
N GLY A 152 -13.68 5.64 -2.62
CA GLY A 152 -13.63 7.01 -3.15
C GLY A 152 -14.99 7.70 -3.20
N ASP A 153 -16.04 6.98 -3.58
CA ASP A 153 -17.41 7.48 -3.70
C ASP A 153 -18.34 7.11 -2.55
N VAL A 154 -17.81 6.47 -1.50
CA VAL A 154 -18.60 6.06 -0.33
C VAL A 154 -18.85 7.27 0.58
N LYS A 155 -19.91 8.02 0.28
CA LYS A 155 -20.29 9.26 0.97
C LYS A 155 -20.49 9.14 2.49
N PRO A 156 -21.01 8.03 3.04
CA PRO A 156 -21.11 7.85 4.49
C PRO A 156 -19.77 7.94 5.25
N PHE A 157 -18.62 7.81 4.58
CA PHE A 157 -17.29 8.00 5.17
C PHE A 157 -16.75 9.43 5.00
N ASP A 158 -17.42 10.27 4.21
CA ASP A 158 -17.05 11.67 4.01
C ASP A 158 -17.76 12.54 5.05
N VAL A 159 -17.15 12.74 6.22
CA VAL A 159 -17.70 13.52 7.33
C VAL A 159 -16.80 14.69 7.69
N GLY A 160 -17.34 15.72 8.36
CA GLY A 160 -16.61 16.88 8.85
C GLY A 160 -16.45 18.00 7.82
N ALA A 161 -15.27 18.65 7.82
CA ALA A 161 -14.97 19.79 6.97
C ALA A 161 -14.48 19.41 5.56
N ASN A 162 -14.35 20.44 4.69
CA ASN A 162 -13.82 20.32 3.32
C ASN A 162 -14.55 19.27 2.47
N LEU A 163 -15.86 19.15 2.60
CA LEU A 163 -16.67 18.17 1.85
C LEU A 163 -16.78 18.50 0.36
N ASP A 164 -16.40 19.70 -0.06
CA ASP A 164 -16.21 20.14 -1.43
C ASP A 164 -14.93 19.58 -2.07
N GLN A 165 -14.00 19.08 -1.23
CA GLN A 165 -12.77 18.44 -1.69
C GLN A 165 -12.94 16.92 -1.82
N SER A 166 -12.27 16.34 -2.81
CA SER A 166 -12.25 14.89 -2.99
C SER A 166 -11.32 14.22 -1.96
N SER A 167 -11.71 13.06 -1.43
CA SER A 167 -10.83 12.16 -0.66
C SER A 167 -10.14 11.08 -1.53
N ARG A 168 -10.40 11.06 -2.86
CA ARG A 168 -9.77 10.12 -3.79
C ARG A 168 -8.26 10.35 -3.90
N VAL A 169 -7.53 9.26 -4.14
CA VAL A 169 -6.07 9.25 -4.35
C VAL A 169 -5.73 8.63 -5.70
N GLN A 170 -4.52 8.84 -6.19
CA GLN A 170 -4.07 8.40 -7.51
C GLN A 170 -3.21 7.14 -7.46
N ALA A 171 -2.79 6.69 -6.28
CA ALA A 171 -2.00 5.48 -6.09
C ALA A 171 -2.15 4.95 -4.66
N VAL A 172 -2.22 3.62 -4.52
CA VAL A 172 -2.29 2.93 -3.22
C VAL A 172 -1.16 1.93 -3.11
N CYS A 173 -0.36 2.02 -2.05
CA CYS A 173 0.64 1.03 -1.69
C CYS A 173 0.23 0.38 -0.37
N ASP A 174 -0.20 -0.88 -0.43
CA ASP A 174 -0.67 -1.66 0.72
C ASP A 174 0.37 -2.71 1.11
N PHE A 175 0.90 -2.60 2.31
CA PHE A 175 1.77 -3.60 2.91
C PHE A 175 0.96 -4.45 3.89
N TYR A 176 0.70 -5.70 3.49
CA TYR A 176 0.09 -6.76 4.33
C TYR A 176 -1.13 -6.30 5.13
N GLY A 177 -2.01 -5.49 4.54
CA GLY A 177 -3.27 -5.10 5.15
C GLY A 177 -4.29 -6.25 5.16
N PRO A 178 -5.06 -6.42 6.26
CA PRO A 178 -6.25 -7.27 6.20
C PRO A 178 -7.32 -6.65 5.29
N THR A 179 -8.14 -7.49 4.67
CA THR A 179 -9.05 -7.09 3.59
C THR A 179 -10.48 -7.52 3.84
N ASP A 180 -10.69 -8.80 4.21
CA ASP A 180 -11.97 -9.37 4.57
C ASP A 180 -11.89 -10.02 5.95
N PHE A 181 -12.47 -9.37 6.94
CA PHE A 181 -12.39 -9.83 8.33
C PHE A 181 -13.09 -11.16 8.55
N THR A 182 -14.16 -11.44 7.81
CA THR A 182 -14.90 -12.72 7.94
C THR A 182 -14.02 -13.89 7.47
N VAL A 183 -13.35 -13.73 6.33
CA VAL A 183 -12.39 -14.72 5.83
C VAL A 183 -11.17 -14.78 6.73
N PHE A 184 -10.66 -13.63 7.19
CA PHE A 184 -9.48 -13.56 8.04
C PHE A 184 -9.64 -14.42 9.31
N VAL A 185 -10.70 -14.17 10.10
CA VAL A 185 -10.91 -14.87 11.38
C VAL A 185 -11.28 -16.34 11.22
N SER A 186 -11.66 -16.78 10.03
CA SER A 186 -11.93 -18.19 9.69
C SER A 186 -10.75 -18.90 9.03
N THR A 187 -9.64 -18.19 8.80
CA THR A 187 -8.45 -18.78 8.18
C THR A 187 -7.71 -19.67 9.21
N PRO A 188 -7.43 -20.96 8.90
CA PRO A 188 -6.72 -21.86 9.80
C PRO A 188 -5.36 -21.29 10.24
N GLY A 189 -5.07 -21.37 11.54
CA GLY A 189 -3.86 -20.81 12.15
C GLY A 189 -3.99 -19.36 12.65
N TYR A 190 -5.15 -18.71 12.38
CA TYR A 190 -5.42 -17.33 12.80
C TYR A 190 -6.65 -17.22 13.73
N GLU A 191 -7.00 -18.29 14.41
CA GLU A 191 -8.19 -18.40 15.29
C GLU A 191 -8.20 -17.38 16.43
N SER A 192 -7.03 -16.90 16.85
CA SER A 192 -6.91 -15.84 17.87
C SER A 192 -7.62 -14.55 17.46
N HIS A 193 -7.75 -14.28 16.17
CA HIS A 193 -8.43 -13.12 15.60
C HIS A 193 -9.95 -13.24 15.62
N ALA A 194 -10.51 -14.44 15.83
CA ALA A 194 -11.96 -14.65 16.00
C ALA A 194 -12.49 -14.25 17.38
N THR A 195 -11.61 -14.01 18.35
CA THR A 195 -12.01 -13.70 19.73
C THR A 195 -12.53 -12.28 19.90
N ALA A 196 -13.40 -12.06 20.91
CA ALA A 196 -13.91 -10.72 21.22
C ALA A 196 -12.83 -9.71 21.67
N GLY A 197 -11.66 -10.21 22.08
CA GLY A 197 -10.51 -9.39 22.45
C GLY A 197 -9.57 -9.03 21.31
N SER A 198 -9.80 -9.56 20.10
CA SER A 198 -8.96 -9.33 18.91
C SER A 198 -8.95 -7.87 18.46
N PRO A 199 -7.92 -7.44 17.72
CA PRO A 199 -7.87 -6.10 17.12
C PRO A 199 -9.07 -5.81 16.23
N GLU A 200 -9.50 -6.78 15.43
CA GLU A 200 -10.64 -6.69 14.51
C GLU A 200 -11.95 -6.50 15.29
N ALA A 201 -12.16 -7.30 16.35
CA ALA A 201 -13.32 -7.20 17.21
C ALA A 201 -13.42 -5.84 17.90
N LYS A 202 -12.29 -5.31 18.40
CA LYS A 202 -12.24 -3.97 19.01
C LYS A 202 -12.48 -2.87 17.99
N LEU A 203 -11.99 -3.04 16.76
CA LEU A 203 -12.23 -2.07 15.68
C LEU A 203 -13.71 -1.95 15.36
N ILE A 204 -14.41 -3.08 15.17
CA ILE A 204 -15.84 -3.07 14.77
C ILE A 204 -16.82 -3.03 15.96
N GLY A 205 -16.30 -3.12 17.19
CA GLY A 205 -17.11 -3.06 18.42
C GLY A 205 -17.83 -4.36 18.77
N GLY A 206 -17.21 -5.52 18.50
CA GLY A 206 -17.70 -6.86 18.87
C GLY A 206 -17.04 -7.96 18.04
N ALA A 207 -17.18 -9.22 18.48
CA ALA A 207 -16.62 -10.36 17.76
C ALA A 207 -17.08 -10.37 16.28
N VAL A 208 -16.17 -10.64 15.35
CA VAL A 208 -16.45 -10.60 13.90
C VAL A 208 -17.57 -11.54 13.51
N SER A 209 -17.58 -12.75 14.07
CA SER A 209 -18.62 -13.77 13.81
C SER A 209 -20.04 -13.37 14.24
N GLU A 210 -20.14 -12.46 15.22
CA GLU A 210 -21.41 -11.95 15.75
C GLU A 210 -21.81 -10.60 15.13
N ASN A 211 -20.90 -9.95 14.38
CA ASN A 211 -21.07 -8.62 13.81
C ASN A 211 -20.69 -8.58 12.32
N THR A 212 -21.17 -9.54 11.54
CA THR A 212 -20.81 -9.71 10.12
C THR A 212 -21.10 -8.49 9.26
N ASP A 213 -22.20 -7.77 9.53
CA ASP A 213 -22.55 -6.54 8.79
C ASP A 213 -21.56 -5.41 9.08
N LYS A 214 -21.09 -5.29 10.34
CA LYS A 214 -20.05 -4.30 10.68
C LYS A 214 -18.69 -4.70 10.07
N ALA A 215 -18.38 -6.00 10.07
CA ALA A 215 -17.19 -6.53 9.41
C ALA A 215 -17.23 -6.22 7.90
N ALA A 216 -18.35 -6.51 7.22
CA ALA A 216 -18.52 -6.21 5.80
C ALA A 216 -18.35 -4.72 5.47
N ARG A 217 -18.81 -3.84 6.36
CA ARG A 217 -18.59 -2.38 6.19
C ARG A 217 -17.12 -1.97 6.38
N ALA A 218 -16.33 -2.73 7.11
CA ALA A 218 -14.90 -2.50 7.30
C ALA A 218 -14.05 -3.17 6.21
N ASN A 219 -14.60 -4.08 5.42
CA ASN A 219 -13.86 -4.80 4.38
C ASN A 219 -13.63 -3.93 3.15
N SER A 220 -12.38 -3.75 2.74
CA SER A 220 -12.03 -2.95 1.56
C SER A 220 -12.58 -3.52 0.26
N ILE A 221 -12.68 -4.85 0.14
CA ILE A 221 -13.25 -5.50 -1.05
C ILE A 221 -14.73 -5.20 -1.28
N THR A 222 -15.47 -4.79 -0.25
CA THR A 222 -16.89 -4.41 -0.35
C THR A 222 -17.11 -3.24 -1.32
N TYR A 223 -16.11 -2.39 -1.47
CA TYR A 223 -16.22 -1.12 -2.20
C TYR A 223 -15.45 -1.11 -3.52
N VAL A 224 -14.79 -2.20 -3.89
CA VAL A 224 -13.99 -2.27 -5.12
C VAL A 224 -14.84 -1.94 -6.35
N SER A 225 -14.36 -1.02 -7.17
CA SER A 225 -15.01 -0.52 -8.38
C SER A 225 -13.99 -0.28 -9.50
N ALA A 226 -14.46 -0.18 -10.73
CA ALA A 226 -13.60 -0.06 -11.91
C ALA A 226 -12.83 1.28 -11.98
N ASP A 227 -13.25 2.29 -11.21
CA ASP A 227 -12.65 3.63 -11.16
C ASP A 227 -11.68 3.81 -9.96
N ASP A 228 -11.36 2.71 -9.26
CA ASP A 228 -10.36 2.73 -8.19
C ASP A 228 -8.96 3.01 -8.74
N PRO A 229 -8.09 3.66 -7.95
CA PRO A 229 -6.73 3.94 -8.35
C PRO A 229 -5.89 2.66 -8.49
N PRO A 230 -4.72 2.72 -9.16
CA PRO A 230 -3.78 1.61 -9.19
C PRO A 230 -3.28 1.20 -7.79
N PHE A 231 -3.09 -0.12 -7.59
CA PHE A 231 -2.60 -0.71 -6.34
C PHE A 231 -1.27 -1.43 -6.53
N LEU A 232 -0.35 -1.22 -5.56
CA LEU A 232 0.79 -2.08 -5.28
C LEU A 232 0.55 -2.73 -3.93
N ILE A 233 0.45 -4.07 -3.91
CA ILE A 233 0.20 -4.86 -2.70
C ILE A 233 1.43 -5.69 -2.43
N MET A 234 1.94 -5.69 -1.19
CA MET A 234 3.10 -6.49 -0.80
C MET A 234 2.80 -7.29 0.47
N HIS A 235 3.13 -8.61 0.45
CA HIS A 235 2.86 -9.48 1.59
C HIS A 235 3.96 -10.56 1.74
N GLY A 236 4.34 -10.87 2.98
CA GLY A 236 5.21 -12.00 3.29
C GLY A 236 4.44 -13.31 3.33
N ASP A 237 4.95 -14.37 2.68
CA ASP A 237 4.27 -15.68 2.64
C ASP A 237 4.35 -16.48 3.96
N LYS A 238 5.12 -15.99 4.93
CA LYS A 238 5.24 -16.55 6.29
C LYS A 238 4.71 -15.57 7.35
N ASP A 239 3.78 -14.71 6.98
CA ASP A 239 3.18 -13.76 7.92
C ASP A 239 2.31 -14.48 8.96
N PRO A 240 2.69 -14.45 10.27
CA PRO A 240 1.94 -15.11 11.33
C PRO A 240 0.80 -14.26 11.91
N THR A 241 0.65 -13.02 11.44
CA THR A 241 -0.29 -12.03 11.99
C THR A 241 -1.47 -11.78 11.06
N VAL A 242 -1.19 -11.55 9.78
CA VAL A 242 -2.21 -11.38 8.73
C VAL A 242 -1.95 -12.43 7.65
N PRO A 243 -2.87 -13.35 7.40
CA PRO A 243 -2.65 -14.38 6.39
C PRO A 243 -2.56 -13.77 4.99
N ILE A 244 -1.65 -14.27 4.16
CA ILE A 244 -1.43 -13.77 2.79
C ILE A 244 -2.68 -13.82 1.92
N ASN A 245 -3.65 -14.69 2.23
CA ASN A 245 -4.92 -14.77 1.52
C ASN A 245 -5.67 -13.42 1.52
N GLN A 246 -5.44 -12.55 2.53
CA GLN A 246 -6.05 -11.22 2.58
C GLN A 246 -5.59 -10.34 1.42
N SER A 247 -4.30 -10.32 1.11
CA SER A 247 -3.76 -9.62 -0.05
C SER A 247 -4.17 -10.27 -1.37
N VAL A 248 -4.28 -11.59 -1.43
CA VAL A 248 -4.77 -12.31 -2.61
C VAL A 248 -6.22 -11.94 -2.91
N LEU A 249 -7.09 -11.92 -1.89
CA LEU A 249 -8.50 -11.52 -2.04
C LEU A 249 -8.64 -10.10 -2.60
N LEU A 250 -7.89 -9.14 -2.07
CA LEU A 250 -7.91 -7.77 -2.58
C LEU A 250 -7.42 -7.70 -4.02
N PHE A 251 -6.30 -8.34 -4.31
CA PHE A 251 -5.73 -8.38 -5.67
C PHE A 251 -6.72 -8.95 -6.69
N GLU A 252 -7.34 -10.10 -6.39
CA GLU A 252 -8.31 -10.74 -7.28
C GLU A 252 -9.57 -9.88 -7.48
N ALA A 253 -10.07 -9.24 -6.41
CA ALA A 253 -11.21 -8.32 -6.51
C ALA A 253 -10.89 -7.12 -7.41
N LEU A 254 -9.72 -6.48 -7.24
CA LEU A 254 -9.26 -5.38 -8.07
C LEU A 254 -9.09 -5.80 -9.54
N LYS A 255 -8.46 -6.95 -9.78
CA LYS A 255 -8.28 -7.50 -11.14
C LYS A 255 -9.62 -7.78 -11.80
N LYS A 256 -10.58 -8.36 -11.08
CA LYS A 256 -11.93 -8.61 -11.58
C LYS A 256 -12.67 -7.33 -11.95
N ALA A 257 -12.45 -6.25 -11.20
CA ALA A 257 -13.01 -4.93 -11.51
C ALA A 257 -12.27 -4.20 -12.65
N GLY A 258 -11.17 -4.74 -13.18
CA GLY A 258 -10.36 -4.10 -14.23
C GLY A 258 -9.36 -3.07 -13.71
N VAL A 259 -9.18 -2.98 -12.39
CA VAL A 259 -8.22 -2.07 -11.76
C VAL A 259 -6.79 -2.56 -11.97
N SER A 260 -5.86 -1.63 -12.25
CA SER A 260 -4.44 -1.93 -12.33
C SER A 260 -3.91 -2.28 -10.94
N ALA A 261 -3.64 -3.56 -10.68
CA ALA A 261 -3.10 -4.05 -9.42
C ALA A 261 -1.91 -4.96 -9.64
N HIS A 262 -0.94 -4.90 -8.71
CA HIS A 262 0.21 -5.78 -8.63
C HIS A 262 0.34 -6.32 -7.21
N LEU A 263 0.39 -7.65 -7.06
CA LEU A 263 0.68 -8.33 -5.81
C LEU A 263 2.12 -8.86 -5.86
N HIS A 264 2.96 -8.41 -4.92
CA HIS A 264 4.31 -8.90 -4.73
C HIS A 264 4.41 -9.72 -3.44
N THR A 265 4.64 -11.02 -3.59
CA THR A 265 4.88 -11.92 -2.46
C THR A 265 6.35 -11.90 -2.09
N ILE A 266 6.65 -11.62 -0.82
CA ILE A 266 8.02 -11.62 -0.29
C ILE A 266 8.25 -12.97 0.38
N HIS A 267 8.97 -13.87 -0.32
CA HIS A 267 9.19 -15.23 0.15
C HIS A 267 10.00 -15.29 1.44
N GLY A 268 9.54 -16.09 2.40
CA GLY A 268 10.15 -16.26 3.72
C GLY A 268 9.93 -15.10 4.68
N ALA A 269 9.31 -14.00 4.25
CA ALA A 269 9.04 -12.86 5.11
C ALA A 269 7.79 -13.06 5.97
N GLY A 270 7.86 -12.56 7.23
CA GLY A 270 6.73 -12.49 8.16
C GLY A 270 5.95 -11.19 8.04
N HIS A 271 5.36 -10.75 9.16
CA HIS A 271 4.60 -9.50 9.27
C HIS A 271 5.53 -8.28 9.33
N GLY A 272 6.04 -7.84 8.17
CA GLY A 272 7.05 -6.79 8.09
C GLY A 272 8.48 -7.30 8.34
N GLY A 273 9.34 -6.41 8.86
CA GLY A 273 10.74 -6.73 9.17
C GLY A 273 11.69 -6.58 7.99
N PRO A 274 12.88 -7.25 8.04
CA PRO A 274 13.96 -7.01 7.07
C PRO A 274 13.57 -7.28 5.61
N GLY A 275 12.65 -8.23 5.35
CA GLY A 275 12.16 -8.53 4.00
C GLY A 275 11.48 -7.34 3.32
N PHE A 276 10.93 -6.40 4.11
CA PHE A 276 10.27 -5.19 3.61
C PHE A 276 11.18 -3.95 3.58
N ALA A 277 12.45 -4.08 3.92
CA ALA A 277 13.42 -2.98 4.03
C ALA A 277 14.59 -3.10 3.04
N GLY A 278 14.46 -3.92 2.01
CA GLY A 278 15.52 -4.14 1.01
C GLY A 278 15.43 -3.12 -0.13
N ARG A 279 16.60 -2.85 -0.79
CA ARG A 279 16.68 -1.96 -1.96
C ARG A 279 15.65 -2.31 -3.03
N HIS A 280 15.43 -3.58 -3.30
CA HIS A 280 14.45 -4.04 -4.30
C HIS A 280 13.01 -3.59 -3.96
N ILE A 281 12.62 -3.67 -2.69
CA ILE A 281 11.30 -3.21 -2.24
C ILE A 281 11.20 -1.68 -2.38
N ASP A 282 12.23 -0.94 -1.96
CA ASP A 282 12.28 0.52 -2.11
C ASP A 282 12.20 0.94 -3.58
N GLU A 283 12.89 0.22 -4.48
CA GLU A 283 12.84 0.45 -5.93
C GLU A 283 11.45 0.17 -6.51
N MET A 284 10.79 -0.92 -6.11
CA MET A 284 9.42 -1.24 -6.56
C MET A 284 8.43 -0.16 -6.12
N VAL A 285 8.46 0.21 -4.83
CA VAL A 285 7.55 1.23 -4.30
C VAL A 285 7.80 2.59 -4.93
N SER A 286 9.08 3.00 -5.07
CA SER A 286 9.40 4.28 -5.67
C SER A 286 9.05 4.34 -7.16
N THR A 287 9.31 3.26 -7.91
CA THR A 287 8.93 3.16 -9.33
C THR A 287 7.41 3.24 -9.49
N PHE A 288 6.67 2.54 -8.63
CA PHE A 288 5.20 2.59 -8.63
C PHE A 288 4.68 4.03 -8.44
N PHE A 289 5.17 4.74 -7.41
CA PHE A 289 4.74 6.12 -7.18
C PHE A 289 5.23 7.08 -8.28
N ASP A 290 6.47 6.94 -8.79
CA ASP A 290 6.98 7.78 -9.87
C ASP A 290 6.12 7.65 -11.13
N GLN A 291 5.71 6.45 -11.52
CA GLN A 291 4.83 6.21 -12.66
C GLN A 291 3.43 6.77 -12.48
N ARG A 292 2.90 6.81 -11.27
CA ARG A 292 1.51 7.21 -11.00
C ARG A 292 1.36 8.67 -10.61
N LEU A 293 2.39 9.26 -10.01
CA LEU A 293 2.30 10.60 -9.45
C LEU A 293 3.21 11.62 -10.16
N LYS A 294 4.20 11.19 -10.98
CA LYS A 294 5.10 12.12 -11.68
C LYS A 294 4.99 12.06 -13.20
N GLU A 295 4.75 10.88 -13.77
CA GLU A 295 4.52 10.78 -15.21
C GLU A 295 3.21 11.50 -15.55
N LYS A 296 3.27 12.46 -16.47
CA LYS A 296 2.06 13.11 -16.99
C LYS A 296 1.19 12.04 -17.62
N SER A 297 -0.03 11.88 -17.15
CA SER A 297 -1.06 11.11 -17.86
C SER A 297 -1.23 11.72 -19.26
N THR A 298 -0.62 11.12 -20.26
CA THR A 298 -0.80 11.48 -21.67
C THR A 298 -2.16 11.05 -22.21
N GLY A 299 -3.10 10.68 -21.33
CA GLY A 299 -4.38 10.04 -21.69
C GLY A 299 -5.66 10.86 -21.52
N SER A 300 -5.61 12.13 -21.03
CA SER A 300 -6.85 12.91 -20.74
C SER A 300 -7.17 14.01 -21.74
N GLU A 301 -6.34 14.32 -22.74
CA GLU A 301 -6.63 15.34 -23.74
C GLU A 301 -7.23 14.80 -25.05
N ALA A 302 -7.21 13.49 -25.27
CA ALA A 302 -7.79 12.91 -26.48
C ALA A 302 -9.33 12.75 -26.45
N ALA A 303 -9.98 12.97 -25.31
CA ALA A 303 -11.43 12.75 -25.16
C ALA A 303 -12.28 14.03 -25.24
N LYS A 304 -11.71 15.23 -25.50
CA LYS A 304 -12.47 16.50 -25.54
C LYS A 304 -12.49 17.24 -26.88
N THR A 305 -11.97 16.67 -27.96
CA THR A 305 -11.95 17.31 -29.29
C THR A 305 -12.61 16.52 -30.40
N GLU A 306 -13.52 15.60 -30.12
CA GLU A 306 -14.35 14.96 -31.16
C GLU A 306 -15.84 15.14 -30.86
N SER A 307 -16.34 16.34 -31.13
CA SER A 307 -17.78 16.58 -31.36
C SER A 307 -17.99 17.71 -32.35
N THR A 308 -17.50 17.55 -33.57
CA THR A 308 -18.05 18.13 -34.78
C THR A 308 -17.45 17.43 -35.99
N ALA A 309 -17.96 16.27 -36.36
CA ALA A 309 -17.71 15.68 -37.68
C ALA A 309 -19.00 15.06 -38.22
N ASP A 310 -19.28 15.47 -39.45
CA ASP A 310 -20.33 15.13 -40.36
C ASP A 310 -20.69 13.64 -40.46
N PRO A 311 -22.00 13.24 -40.46
CA PRO A 311 -22.45 11.84 -40.50
C PRO A 311 -22.23 11.09 -41.80
N ALA A 312 -21.61 11.70 -42.83
CA ALA A 312 -21.49 11.10 -44.19
C ALA A 312 -20.19 10.32 -44.47
N ALA A 313 -19.29 10.13 -43.46
CA ALA A 313 -17.99 9.45 -43.66
C ALA A 313 -17.90 8.01 -43.12
N LEU A 314 -19.00 7.35 -42.81
CA LEU A 314 -19.04 5.97 -42.27
C LEU A 314 -19.18 4.93 -43.38
N ALA A 315 -18.15 4.77 -44.22
CA ALA A 315 -18.00 3.60 -45.10
C ALA A 315 -16.53 3.36 -45.48
N ARG A 316 -15.64 3.14 -44.55
CA ARG A 316 -14.32 2.54 -44.79
C ARG A 316 -13.95 1.59 -43.67
N ASP A 317 -13.53 0.37 -44.04
CA ASP A 317 -13.15 -0.77 -43.24
C ASP A 317 -12.17 -0.38 -42.09
N PRO A 318 -12.48 -0.64 -40.81
CA PRO A 318 -11.61 -0.27 -39.67
C PRO A 318 -10.36 -1.16 -39.51
N ARG A 319 -10.07 -2.08 -40.44
CA ARG A 319 -8.95 -3.03 -40.32
C ARG A 319 -7.65 -2.59 -41.00
N ALA A 320 -7.64 -1.44 -41.68
CA ALA A 320 -6.50 -1.04 -42.52
C ALA A 320 -5.39 -0.24 -41.82
N ASN A 321 -5.55 0.23 -40.56
CA ASN A 321 -4.52 1.03 -39.87
C ASN A 321 -4.47 0.80 -38.35
N ALA A 322 -4.44 -0.47 -37.90
CA ALA A 322 -4.00 -0.78 -36.53
C ALA A 322 -2.47 -0.92 -36.54
N PRO A 323 -1.71 -0.20 -35.67
CA PRO A 323 -0.29 -0.50 -35.48
C PRO A 323 -0.17 -1.91 -34.93
N ALA A 324 0.73 -2.71 -35.50
CA ALA A 324 1.02 -4.06 -35.06
C ALA A 324 1.28 -4.09 -33.53
N PRO A 325 0.66 -5.02 -32.79
CA PRO A 325 0.92 -5.16 -31.35
C PRO A 325 2.42 -5.42 -31.18
N GLY A 326 3.08 -4.58 -30.39
CA GLY A 326 4.50 -4.76 -30.06
C GLY A 326 4.74 -6.17 -29.58
N ALA A 327 5.65 -6.89 -30.23
CA ALA A 327 6.05 -8.25 -29.90
C ALA A 327 6.36 -8.31 -28.41
N ARG A 328 5.58 -9.07 -27.64
CA ARG A 328 5.92 -9.45 -26.27
C ARG A 328 7.19 -10.30 -26.38
N ARG A 329 8.34 -9.70 -26.03
CA ARG A 329 9.56 -10.49 -25.85
C ARG A 329 9.31 -11.43 -24.68
N GLY A 330 9.38 -12.72 -24.91
CA GLY A 330 9.35 -13.71 -23.84
C GLY A 330 10.48 -13.50 -22.85
N ILE A 331 10.38 -14.07 -21.66
CA ILE A 331 11.44 -14.00 -20.64
C ILE A 331 12.67 -14.74 -21.22
N PRO A 332 13.89 -14.14 -21.24
CA PRO A 332 15.08 -14.84 -21.70
C PRO A 332 15.40 -16.05 -20.83
N TRP A 333 15.90 -17.15 -21.45
CA TRP A 333 16.24 -18.38 -20.71
C TRP A 333 17.25 -18.14 -19.59
N GLU A 334 18.23 -17.26 -19.80
CA GLU A 334 19.23 -16.86 -18.81
C GLU A 334 18.60 -16.24 -17.56
N ALA A 335 17.48 -15.55 -17.69
CA ALA A 335 16.74 -14.98 -16.56
C ALA A 335 15.97 -16.08 -15.80
N VAL A 336 15.49 -17.10 -16.48
CA VAL A 336 14.84 -18.28 -15.86
C VAL A 336 15.89 -19.07 -15.07
N LEU A 337 17.05 -19.38 -15.65
CA LEU A 337 18.15 -20.05 -14.96
C LEU A 337 18.62 -19.27 -13.72
N ALA A 338 18.83 -17.97 -13.86
CA ALA A 338 19.27 -17.14 -12.73
C ALA A 338 18.30 -17.13 -11.54
N HIS A 339 17.03 -17.42 -11.81
CA HIS A 339 15.97 -17.41 -10.80
C HIS A 339 15.67 -18.83 -10.25
N ASP A 340 15.58 -19.82 -11.11
CA ASP A 340 15.02 -21.14 -10.77
C ASP A 340 16.06 -22.27 -10.75
N ASP A 341 17.18 -22.17 -11.45
CA ASP A 341 18.26 -23.17 -11.44
C ASP A 341 19.16 -23.00 -10.20
N LYS A 342 18.77 -23.66 -9.11
CA LYS A 342 19.45 -23.53 -7.80
C LYS A 342 20.72 -24.39 -7.71
N ASN A 343 20.77 -25.46 -8.48
CA ASN A 343 21.90 -26.40 -8.48
C ASN A 343 22.93 -26.10 -9.58
N HIS A 344 22.62 -25.13 -10.47
CA HIS A 344 23.48 -24.67 -11.60
C HIS A 344 23.79 -25.78 -12.61
N ASP A 345 22.85 -26.68 -12.88
CA ASP A 345 23.00 -27.75 -13.87
C ASP A 345 22.51 -27.36 -15.28
N GLY A 346 21.99 -26.15 -15.46
CA GLY A 346 21.51 -25.60 -16.72
C GLY A 346 20.09 -25.99 -17.09
N LYS A 347 19.33 -26.60 -16.16
CA LYS A 347 17.94 -26.98 -16.27
C LYS A 347 17.16 -26.50 -15.07
N VAL A 348 15.84 -26.57 -15.13
CA VAL A 348 14.98 -26.24 -13.98
C VAL A 348 14.13 -27.47 -13.66
N SER A 349 14.41 -28.14 -12.55
CA SER A 349 13.62 -29.25 -12.05
C SER A 349 12.29 -28.77 -11.45
N ARG A 350 11.35 -29.70 -11.23
CA ARG A 350 10.07 -29.39 -10.60
C ARG A 350 10.23 -28.77 -9.21
N ASP A 351 11.21 -29.20 -8.42
CA ASP A 351 11.45 -28.72 -7.06
C ASP A 351 12.13 -27.33 -7.04
N GLU A 352 12.78 -26.96 -8.13
CA GLU A 352 13.43 -25.67 -8.31
C GLU A 352 12.50 -24.61 -8.90
N PHE A 353 11.51 -25.03 -9.67
CA PHE A 353 10.58 -24.14 -10.37
C PHE A 353 9.68 -23.38 -9.41
N SER A 354 9.75 -22.06 -9.46
CA SER A 354 9.01 -21.15 -8.58
C SER A 354 7.61 -20.78 -9.08
N GLY A 355 7.25 -21.19 -10.29
CA GLY A 355 5.95 -20.91 -10.90
C GLY A 355 4.86 -21.92 -10.50
N PRO A 356 3.60 -21.68 -10.94
CA PRO A 356 2.50 -22.61 -10.70
C PRO A 356 2.75 -24.01 -11.29
N PRO A 357 2.33 -25.09 -10.60
CA PRO A 357 2.54 -26.47 -11.08
C PRO A 357 2.03 -26.73 -12.51
N GLU A 358 0.89 -26.12 -12.85
CA GLU A 358 0.28 -26.25 -14.19
C GLU A 358 1.12 -25.60 -15.28
N LEU A 359 1.91 -24.58 -14.92
CA LEU A 359 2.84 -23.95 -15.84
C LEU A 359 4.05 -24.83 -16.07
N PHE A 360 4.58 -25.50 -15.02
CA PHE A 360 5.65 -26.48 -15.15
C PHE A 360 5.26 -27.61 -16.12
N GLU A 361 4.11 -28.25 -15.91
CA GLU A 361 3.58 -29.33 -16.79
C GLU A 361 3.43 -28.88 -18.25
N ARG A 362 3.13 -27.63 -18.48
CA ARG A 362 3.00 -27.05 -19.83
C ARG A 362 4.36 -26.79 -20.48
N LEU A 363 5.36 -26.44 -19.68
CA LEU A 363 6.73 -26.15 -20.14
C LEU A 363 7.56 -27.40 -20.30
N ASP A 364 7.48 -28.38 -19.38
CA ASP A 364 8.07 -29.72 -19.46
C ASP A 364 7.27 -30.56 -20.47
N ARG A 365 7.57 -30.38 -21.75
CA ARG A 365 6.80 -30.97 -22.86
C ARG A 365 7.08 -32.44 -23.08
N ASN A 366 8.26 -32.88 -22.72
CA ASN A 366 8.67 -34.29 -22.86
C ASN A 366 8.38 -35.11 -21.59
N HIS A 367 7.93 -34.46 -20.51
CA HIS A 367 7.59 -35.05 -19.21
C HIS A 367 8.76 -35.78 -18.55
N ASP A 368 9.99 -35.25 -18.71
CA ASP A 368 11.20 -35.81 -18.09
C ASP A 368 11.48 -35.25 -16.69
N GLY A 369 10.65 -34.33 -16.20
CA GLY A 369 10.76 -33.70 -14.89
C GLY A 369 11.65 -32.44 -14.84
N PHE A 370 12.09 -31.95 -16.01
CA PHE A 370 12.92 -30.79 -16.14
C PHE A 370 12.39 -29.87 -17.23
N ILE A 371 12.51 -28.58 -17.05
CA ILE A 371 12.36 -27.56 -18.10
C ILE A 371 13.75 -27.27 -18.65
N THR A 372 13.91 -27.42 -19.96
CA THR A 372 15.14 -27.13 -20.71
C THR A 372 15.00 -25.81 -21.51
N ARG A 373 16.12 -25.30 -22.03
CA ARG A 373 16.13 -24.15 -22.93
C ARG A 373 15.22 -24.37 -24.13
N ASP A 374 15.32 -25.53 -24.79
CA ASP A 374 14.56 -25.80 -26.00
C ASP A 374 13.05 -25.85 -25.75
N GLU A 375 12.62 -26.36 -24.61
CA GLU A 375 11.22 -26.39 -24.20
C GLU A 375 10.69 -24.98 -23.84
N HIS A 376 11.49 -24.22 -23.11
CA HIS A 376 11.15 -22.83 -22.79
C HIS A 376 11.03 -21.95 -24.05
N GLU A 377 11.98 -22.05 -24.98
CA GLU A 377 11.95 -21.31 -26.24
C GLU A 377 10.79 -21.76 -27.15
N ALA A 378 10.47 -23.07 -27.16
CA ALA A 378 9.35 -23.61 -27.92
C ALA A 378 7.97 -23.21 -27.35
N ALA A 379 7.90 -22.79 -26.09
CA ALA A 379 6.68 -22.30 -25.45
C ALA A 379 6.46 -20.80 -25.67
N GLN A 380 7.43 -20.07 -26.23
CA GLN A 380 7.32 -18.65 -26.54
C GLN A 380 6.60 -18.43 -27.88
N PRO A 381 5.81 -17.34 -28.03
CA PRO A 381 5.24 -17.00 -29.31
C PRO A 381 6.36 -16.72 -30.34
N PRO A 382 6.19 -17.17 -31.60
CA PRO A 382 7.21 -16.96 -32.62
C PRO A 382 7.54 -15.47 -32.79
N ALA A 383 8.84 -15.16 -32.87
CA ALA A 383 9.29 -13.80 -33.14
C ALA A 383 8.67 -13.32 -34.46
N ALA A 384 7.98 -12.20 -34.41
CA ALA A 384 7.46 -11.56 -35.63
C ALA A 384 8.64 -11.24 -36.55
N ARG A 385 8.62 -11.83 -37.76
CA ARG A 385 9.58 -11.54 -38.83
C ARG A 385 9.28 -10.20 -39.48
#